data_c9d9365c694c37656d759d3d62951c3f
#
_entry.id   c9d9365c694c37656d759d3d62951c3f
#
_cell.length_a   1.000
_cell.length_b   1.000
_cell.length_c   1.000
_cell.angle_alpha   90.00
_cell.angle_beta   90.00
_cell.angle_gamma   90.00
#
_symmetry.space_group_name_H-M   'P 1'
#
loop_
_entity.id
_entity.type
_entity.pdbx_description
1 polymer ?
#
loop_
_entity_poly.entity_id
_entity_poly.type
_entity_poly.pdbx_seq_one_letter_code
_entity_poly.pdbx_strand_id
1 'polypeptide(L)'
;MTDVSNEPQLQKQVFILLRDWRFIGNLPQQPPEGDWRTWLLIGGRGSGKTRAGAEWVHRIASAGKQSDLRIALVAETLGDAREVMIDGISGICRIARRCRPAFEVSRRRLIWPNGAMAQVFSSEDPESLRGPQFHMAWADELGKWKYPQETWDMLQFGLRLGEAPRQLVTTTPRPIPLLKALLADPSSRVAKMPTAMNAQNLSPGFLKAMHDRYGGTRLGRQEIGGELIDEREGALWKRADLEAIVETDHEPLARIVVAVDPPAGIGENSCCGIVAAGLGISGKLVVLADCSVEGETPGGWARAVVAAVRRHEGDRVVAEVNQGGEMVRAMLQSIDANLPLTLVRASRGKFTRAEPVAALYEQGRVRHAARFEKLTDQMADFGPDGLSSGRSPDRLDALVWAITALTTTVASEPRVRGM
;
A
#
# COMPACT_ATOMS: atom_id res chain seq x y z
N MET A 1 7.30 3.44 60.01
CA MET A 1 6.02 4.13 59.80
C MET A 1 6.14 4.82 58.45
N THR A 2 5.69 4.22 57.41
CA THR A 2 5.63 4.81 56.07
C THR A 2 4.48 5.78 55.97
N ASP A 3 4.78 7.01 55.65
CA ASP A 3 3.85 8.15 55.60
C ASP A 3 2.76 7.94 54.55
N VAL A 4 1.57 7.50 54.98
CA VAL A 4 0.39 7.21 54.12
C VAL A 4 -0.27 8.50 53.61
N SER A 5 0.21 9.70 54.03
CA SER A 5 -0.41 10.99 53.71
C SER A 5 -0.19 11.43 52.23
N ASN A 6 0.73 10.81 51.47
CA ASN A 6 1.10 11.21 50.12
C ASN A 6 0.48 10.35 48.98
N GLU A 7 -0.24 9.29 49.31
CA GLU A 7 -0.78 8.34 48.35
C GLU A 7 -1.79 8.95 47.35
N PRO A 8 -2.74 9.81 47.74
CA PRO A 8 -3.67 10.44 46.80
C PRO A 8 -2.99 11.44 45.86
N GLN A 9 -1.93 12.09 46.34
CA GLN A 9 -1.18 13.06 45.53
C GLN A 9 -0.28 12.37 44.52
N LEU A 10 0.33 11.25 44.87
CA LEU A 10 1.11 10.39 44.01
C LEU A 10 0.22 9.75 42.91
N GLN A 11 -0.95 9.22 43.32
CA GLN A 11 -1.93 8.67 42.34
C GLN A 11 -2.39 9.74 41.35
N LYS A 12 -2.64 10.98 41.80
CA LYS A 12 -3.01 12.09 40.94
C LYS A 12 -1.87 12.48 39.97
N GLN A 13 -0.64 12.48 40.44
CA GLN A 13 0.55 12.74 39.57
C GLN A 13 0.75 11.63 38.55
N VAL A 14 0.68 10.37 38.95
CA VAL A 14 0.76 9.21 38.04
C VAL A 14 -0.37 9.27 37.01
N PHE A 15 -1.59 9.58 37.40
CA PHE A 15 -2.72 9.72 36.50
C PHE A 15 -2.53 10.85 35.47
N ILE A 16 -1.88 11.95 35.83
CA ILE A 16 -1.54 13.05 34.91
C ILE A 16 -0.46 12.59 33.93
N LEU A 17 0.59 11.94 34.43
CA LEU A 17 1.70 11.42 33.59
C LEU A 17 1.22 10.38 32.60
N LEU A 18 0.38 9.45 33.01
CA LEU A 18 -0.21 8.42 32.13
C LEU A 18 -1.15 8.98 31.05
N ARG A 19 -1.41 10.28 31.07
CA ARG A 19 -2.26 10.98 30.08
C ARG A 19 -1.51 12.06 29.29
N ASP A 20 -0.27 12.32 29.65
CA ASP A 20 0.56 13.28 28.94
C ASP A 20 1.15 12.60 27.69
N TRP A 21 0.89 13.20 26.54
CA TRP A 21 1.36 12.69 25.25
C TRP A 21 2.89 12.45 25.21
N ARG A 22 3.64 13.23 25.94
CA ARG A 22 5.11 13.08 26.03
C ARG A 22 5.54 11.72 26.59
N PHE A 23 4.70 11.08 27.41
CA PHE A 23 4.98 9.78 28.02
C PHE A 23 4.23 8.63 27.37
N ILE A 24 3.05 8.88 26.77
CA ILE A 24 2.23 7.81 26.16
C ILE A 24 2.41 7.67 24.66
N GLY A 25 2.90 8.73 23.98
CA GLY A 25 3.21 8.67 22.55
C GLY A 25 4.52 7.91 22.29
N ASN A 26 4.55 7.13 21.23
CA ASN A 26 5.76 6.46 20.80
C ASN A 26 6.83 7.48 20.39
N LEU A 27 8.11 7.13 20.54
CA LEU A 27 9.23 8.04 20.24
C LEU A 27 9.13 8.71 18.86
N PRO A 28 8.82 7.98 17.75
CA PRO A 28 8.67 8.61 16.43
C PRO A 28 7.50 9.59 16.31
N GLN A 29 6.55 9.56 17.25
CA GLN A 29 5.41 10.47 17.31
C GLN A 29 5.73 11.77 18.09
N GLN A 30 6.92 11.88 18.64
CA GLN A 30 7.40 13.09 19.31
C GLN A 30 8.17 13.94 18.30
N PRO A 31 8.04 15.29 18.36
CA PRO A 31 8.80 16.16 17.48
C PRO A 31 10.30 15.96 17.66
N PRO A 32 11.07 15.98 16.58
CA PRO A 32 12.52 15.83 16.64
C PRO A 32 13.19 16.92 17.49
N GLU A 33 14.32 16.59 18.07
CA GLU A 33 15.18 17.56 18.73
C GLU A 33 16.05 18.33 17.71
N GLY A 34 16.57 19.46 18.14
CA GLY A 34 17.52 20.29 17.37
C GLY A 34 16.85 21.12 16.30
N ASP A 35 17.63 21.42 15.26
CA ASP A 35 17.20 22.26 14.14
C ASP A 35 16.60 21.42 13.01
N TRP A 36 15.39 21.79 12.59
CA TRP A 36 14.68 21.19 11.51
C TRP A 36 13.58 22.11 10.99
N ARG A 37 13.30 22.03 9.70
CA ARG A 37 12.18 22.76 9.07
C ARG A 37 10.96 21.87 8.89
N THR A 38 11.16 20.64 8.41
CA THR A 38 10.09 19.68 8.13
C THR A 38 10.25 18.43 9.00
N TRP A 39 9.21 18.11 9.75
CA TRP A 39 9.06 16.82 10.40
C TRP A 39 8.15 15.93 9.57
N LEU A 40 8.68 14.85 9.01
CA LEU A 40 8.00 13.98 8.08
C LEU A 40 7.66 12.64 8.74
N LEU A 41 6.39 12.44 9.08
CA LEU A 41 5.86 11.19 9.63
C LEU A 41 5.32 10.31 8.51
N ILE A 42 6.07 9.30 8.10
CA ILE A 42 5.66 8.32 7.12
C ILE A 42 5.27 7.04 7.83
N GLY A 43 4.08 6.53 7.57
CA GLY A 43 3.66 5.30 8.25
C GLY A 43 2.40 4.66 7.69
N GLY A 44 2.19 3.43 8.13
CA GLY A 44 1.03 2.63 7.75
C GLY A 44 -0.29 3.19 8.29
N ARG A 45 -1.40 2.60 7.85
CA ARG A 45 -2.73 2.93 8.36
C ARG A 45 -2.84 2.55 9.83
N GLY A 46 -3.42 3.43 10.63
CA GLY A 46 -3.57 3.21 12.06
C GLY A 46 -2.29 3.36 12.88
N SER A 47 -1.15 3.78 12.29
CA SER A 47 0.11 3.98 13.02
C SER A 47 0.11 5.16 14.00
N GLY A 48 -0.96 5.99 13.98
CA GLY A 48 -1.11 7.12 14.91
C GLY A 48 -0.55 8.45 14.40
N LYS A 49 -0.31 8.60 13.09
CA LYS A 49 0.19 9.84 12.45
C LYS A 49 -0.69 11.06 12.75
N THR A 50 -2.00 10.95 12.49
CA THR A 50 -2.98 12.01 12.74
C THR A 50 -3.02 12.40 14.21
N ARG A 51 -2.94 11.41 15.13
CA ARG A 51 -2.87 11.69 16.56
C ARG A 51 -1.61 12.49 16.91
N ALA A 52 -0.47 12.15 16.38
CA ALA A 52 0.77 12.88 16.60
C ALA A 52 0.68 14.33 16.09
N GLY A 53 0.06 14.53 14.90
CA GLY A 53 -0.20 15.86 14.35
C GLY A 53 -1.11 16.72 15.23
N ALA A 54 -2.22 16.15 15.69
CA ALA A 54 -3.16 16.83 16.55
C ALA A 54 -2.52 17.23 17.90
N GLU A 55 -1.76 16.33 18.53
CA GLU A 55 -1.06 16.60 19.79
C GLU A 55 0.05 17.65 19.62
N TRP A 56 0.79 17.61 18.51
CA TRP A 56 1.81 18.62 18.22
C TRP A 56 1.21 20.00 18.05
N VAL A 57 0.16 20.15 17.23
CA VAL A 57 -0.54 21.41 17.01
C VAL A 57 -1.15 21.92 18.31
N HIS A 58 -1.89 21.08 19.02
CA HIS A 58 -2.54 21.47 20.27
C HIS A 58 -1.54 21.92 21.33
N ARG A 59 -0.43 21.22 21.49
CA ARG A 59 0.63 21.56 22.45
C ARG A 59 1.24 22.93 22.16
N ILE A 60 1.57 23.21 20.89
CA ILE A 60 2.16 24.49 20.50
C ILE A 60 1.14 25.62 20.65
N ALA A 61 -0.10 25.41 20.18
CA ALA A 61 -1.14 26.42 20.22
C ALA A 61 -1.60 26.75 21.66
N SER A 62 -1.55 25.79 22.57
CA SER A 62 -1.93 26.00 23.98
C SER A 62 -0.79 26.51 24.87
N ALA A 63 0.42 26.65 24.33
CA ALA A 63 1.55 27.17 25.07
C ALA A 63 1.42 28.70 25.31
N GLY A 64 1.75 29.15 26.53
CA GLY A 64 1.71 30.56 26.87
C GLY A 64 0.32 31.10 27.23
N LYS A 65 0.31 32.29 27.81
CA LYS A 65 -0.93 32.97 28.31
C LYS A 65 -1.62 33.76 27.21
N GLN A 66 -0.86 34.33 26.27
CA GLN A 66 -1.33 35.08 25.13
C GLN A 66 -0.50 34.66 23.92
N SER A 67 -1.12 34.52 22.75
CA SER A 67 -0.46 34.01 21.54
C SER A 67 -1.07 34.62 20.30
N ASP A 68 -0.22 35.12 19.41
CA ASP A 68 -0.55 35.51 18.05
C ASP A 68 -0.24 34.39 17.04
N LEU A 69 0.03 33.20 17.53
CA LEU A 69 0.43 32.04 16.75
C LEU A 69 -0.60 31.72 15.65
N ARG A 70 -0.13 31.57 14.43
CA ARG A 70 -0.94 31.23 13.26
C ARG A 70 -0.44 29.94 12.66
N ILE A 71 -1.35 28.99 12.48
CA ILE A 71 -1.05 27.63 12.02
C ILE A 71 -1.86 27.34 10.76
N ALA A 72 -1.25 26.75 9.73
CA ALA A 72 -1.97 26.18 8.60
C ALA A 72 -2.27 24.70 8.86
N LEU A 73 -3.52 24.29 8.64
CA LEU A 73 -3.94 22.88 8.60
C LEU A 73 -4.34 22.57 7.17
N VAL A 74 -3.57 21.73 6.48
CA VAL A 74 -3.78 21.40 5.07
C VAL A 74 -4.09 19.92 4.93
N ALA A 75 -5.24 19.60 4.33
CA ALA A 75 -5.68 18.23 4.05
C ALA A 75 -5.96 18.02 2.55
N GLU A 76 -6.30 16.79 2.16
CA GLU A 76 -6.77 16.46 0.82
C GLU A 76 -7.97 17.33 0.45
N THR A 77 -9.04 17.27 1.28
CA THR A 77 -10.26 18.06 1.14
C THR A 77 -10.58 18.82 2.43
N LEU A 78 -11.47 19.83 2.35
CA LEU A 78 -11.97 20.52 3.55
C LEU A 78 -12.79 19.58 4.46
N GLY A 79 -13.47 18.58 3.87
CA GLY A 79 -14.17 17.54 4.61
C GLY A 79 -13.21 16.69 5.43
N ASP A 80 -12.12 16.22 4.84
CA ASP A 80 -11.10 15.44 5.56
C ASP A 80 -10.46 16.25 6.69
N ALA A 81 -10.15 17.52 6.45
CA ALA A 81 -9.62 18.37 7.50
C ALA A 81 -10.57 18.42 8.71
N ARG A 82 -11.87 18.58 8.48
CA ARG A 82 -12.87 18.61 9.54
C ARG A 82 -13.02 17.26 10.22
N GLU A 83 -13.31 16.21 9.45
CA GLU A 83 -13.68 14.90 10.00
C GLU A 83 -12.46 14.14 10.58
N VAL A 84 -11.24 14.45 10.14
CA VAL A 84 -10.03 13.73 10.57
C VAL A 84 -9.17 14.59 11.50
N MET A 85 -8.77 15.80 11.04
CA MET A 85 -7.81 16.62 11.78
C MET A 85 -8.47 17.35 12.98
N ILE A 86 -9.76 17.71 12.89
CA ILE A 86 -10.45 18.54 13.89
C ILE A 86 -11.33 17.69 14.81
N ASP A 87 -12.39 17.07 14.27
CA ASP A 87 -13.46 16.43 15.05
C ASP A 87 -13.27 14.92 15.22
N GLY A 88 -12.39 14.30 14.41
CA GLY A 88 -12.13 12.85 14.43
C GLY A 88 -11.64 12.34 15.79
N ILE A 89 -11.67 11.03 16.00
CA ILE A 89 -11.25 10.35 17.26
C ILE A 89 -9.85 10.80 17.70
N SER A 90 -8.96 11.04 16.74
CA SER A 90 -7.59 11.52 16.94
C SER A 90 -7.44 13.03 16.67
N GLY A 91 -8.53 13.73 16.34
CA GLY A 91 -8.51 15.13 15.95
C GLY A 91 -8.28 16.11 17.11
N ILE A 92 -7.90 17.34 16.77
CA ILE A 92 -7.47 18.37 17.70
C ILE A 92 -8.54 18.64 18.80
N CYS A 93 -9.81 18.79 18.41
CA CYS A 93 -10.88 19.07 19.38
C CYS A 93 -11.16 17.88 20.30
N ARG A 94 -10.90 16.65 19.86
CA ARG A 94 -11.15 15.45 20.65
C ARG A 94 -10.04 15.17 21.65
N ILE A 95 -8.78 15.43 21.27
CA ILE A 95 -7.63 15.21 22.16
C ILE A 95 -7.44 16.34 23.17
N ALA A 96 -7.92 17.55 22.88
CA ALA A 96 -7.77 18.73 23.70
C ALA A 96 -8.60 18.62 24.99
N ARG A 97 -7.97 18.16 26.06
CA ARG A 97 -8.60 18.02 27.40
C ARG A 97 -8.62 19.32 28.17
N ARG A 98 -7.63 20.18 27.93
CA ARG A 98 -7.50 21.53 28.49
C ARG A 98 -7.28 22.51 27.37
N CYS A 99 -7.66 23.76 27.53
CA CYS A 99 -7.49 24.78 26.48
C CYS A 99 -8.07 24.35 25.12
N ARG A 100 -9.24 23.67 25.15
CA ARG A 100 -9.89 23.20 23.91
C ARG A 100 -10.20 24.39 23.02
N PRO A 101 -9.80 24.34 21.73
CA PRO A 101 -10.14 25.39 20.79
C PRO A 101 -11.62 25.35 20.39
N ALA A 102 -12.16 26.52 20.05
CA ALA A 102 -13.45 26.66 19.40
C ALA A 102 -13.26 26.56 17.86
N PHE A 103 -14.10 25.77 17.19
CA PHE A 103 -14.08 25.68 15.73
C PHE A 103 -15.13 26.61 15.11
N GLU A 104 -14.69 27.67 14.44
CA GLU A 104 -15.53 28.57 13.66
C GLU A 104 -15.71 28.01 12.24
N VAL A 105 -16.82 27.32 12.00
CA VAL A 105 -17.08 26.60 10.74
C VAL A 105 -17.08 27.55 9.54
N SER A 106 -17.75 28.70 9.64
CA SER A 106 -17.87 29.68 8.54
C SER A 106 -16.53 30.28 8.12
N ARG A 107 -15.60 30.43 9.05
CA ARG A 107 -14.27 30.97 8.82
C ARG A 107 -13.20 29.89 8.68
N ARG A 108 -13.58 28.61 8.79
CA ARG A 108 -12.69 27.45 8.68
C ARG A 108 -11.47 27.57 9.57
N ARG A 109 -11.66 27.93 10.87
CA ARG A 109 -10.55 28.15 11.79
C ARG A 109 -10.83 27.67 13.20
N LEU A 110 -9.78 27.19 13.84
CA LEU A 110 -9.75 26.86 15.28
C LEU A 110 -9.16 28.06 16.02
N ILE A 111 -9.77 28.43 17.15
CA ILE A 111 -9.29 29.52 18.04
C ILE A 111 -9.13 28.95 19.44
N TRP A 112 -7.92 29.01 19.96
CA TRP A 112 -7.61 28.65 21.34
C TRP A 112 -7.95 29.79 22.30
N PRO A 113 -8.21 29.50 23.61
CA PRO A 113 -8.54 30.54 24.58
C PRO A 113 -7.46 31.63 24.77
N ASN A 114 -6.20 31.31 24.42
CA ASN A 114 -5.09 32.26 24.50
C ASN A 114 -4.91 33.13 23.23
N GLY A 115 -5.75 32.97 22.21
CA GLY A 115 -5.70 33.72 20.95
C GLY A 115 -4.96 33.05 19.81
N ALA A 116 -4.25 31.93 20.05
CA ALA A 116 -3.66 31.14 18.96
C ALA A 116 -4.74 30.68 17.97
N MET A 117 -4.41 30.65 16.69
CA MET A 117 -5.36 30.31 15.62
C MET A 117 -4.77 29.29 14.64
N ALA A 118 -5.57 28.29 14.25
CA ALA A 118 -5.27 27.44 13.11
C ALA A 118 -6.33 27.58 12.03
N GLN A 119 -5.91 27.79 10.78
CA GLN A 119 -6.80 27.92 9.64
C GLN A 119 -6.69 26.71 8.74
N VAL A 120 -7.84 26.28 8.21
CA VAL A 120 -8.00 25.06 7.40
C VAL A 120 -7.96 25.36 5.93
N PHE A 121 -7.21 24.54 5.17
CA PHE A 121 -7.04 24.60 3.73
C PHE A 121 -7.19 23.21 3.11
N SER A 122 -7.52 23.21 1.81
CA SER A 122 -7.60 21.99 0.99
C SER A 122 -6.55 22.01 -0.11
N SER A 123 -5.98 20.85 -0.41
CA SER A 123 -5.11 20.69 -1.58
C SER A 123 -5.82 20.77 -2.92
N GLU A 124 -7.16 20.83 -2.90
CA GLU A 124 -7.97 21.06 -4.10
C GLU A 124 -7.98 22.55 -4.53
N ASP A 125 -7.64 23.46 -3.62
CA ASP A 125 -7.61 24.92 -3.84
C ASP A 125 -6.29 25.52 -3.31
N PRO A 126 -5.16 25.33 -4.02
CA PRO A 126 -3.86 25.88 -3.63
C PRO A 126 -3.84 27.39 -3.48
N GLU A 127 -4.64 28.12 -4.30
CA GLU A 127 -4.70 29.57 -4.30
C GLU A 127 -5.26 30.15 -2.99
N SER A 128 -6.05 29.38 -2.23
CA SER A 128 -6.53 29.81 -0.90
C SER A 128 -5.41 30.01 0.12
N LEU A 129 -4.24 29.42 -0.10
CA LEU A 129 -3.02 29.62 0.70
C LEU A 129 -2.28 30.92 0.36
N ARG A 130 -2.66 31.59 -0.74
CA ARG A 130 -2.08 32.87 -1.14
C ARG A 130 -2.60 34.01 -0.29
N GLY A 131 -1.74 34.70 0.40
CA GLY A 131 -2.05 35.84 1.28
C GLY A 131 -1.91 35.53 2.77
N PRO A 132 -2.51 34.50 3.34
CA PRO A 132 -2.29 34.12 4.73
C PRO A 132 -0.82 33.87 5.07
N GLN A 133 -0.47 34.08 6.35
CA GLN A 133 0.89 33.91 6.83
C GLN A 133 0.86 33.03 8.10
N PHE A 134 1.86 32.15 8.22
CA PHE A 134 1.89 31.14 9.28
C PHE A 134 3.26 31.03 9.94
N HIS A 135 3.26 30.69 11.23
CA HIS A 135 4.42 30.31 12.00
C HIS A 135 4.67 28.79 11.85
N MET A 136 3.57 28.02 11.80
CA MET A 136 3.60 26.55 11.76
C MET A 136 2.59 26.03 10.75
N ALA A 137 2.83 24.80 10.26
CA ALA A 137 1.88 24.11 9.40
C ALA A 137 1.80 22.61 9.74
N TRP A 138 0.63 22.02 9.55
CA TRP A 138 0.44 20.58 9.51
C TRP A 138 -0.24 20.20 8.20
N ALA A 139 0.50 19.47 7.36
CA ALA A 139 0.08 18.91 6.09
C ALA A 139 -0.28 17.43 6.30
N ASP A 140 -1.58 17.09 6.30
CA ASP A 140 -2.05 15.72 6.55
C ASP A 140 -2.28 14.97 5.23
N GLU A 141 -1.90 13.68 5.23
CA GLU A 141 -2.00 12.73 4.09
C GLU A 141 -1.51 13.32 2.75
N LEU A 142 -0.34 13.99 2.78
CA LEU A 142 0.28 14.65 1.62
C LEU A 142 0.31 13.78 0.36
N GLY A 143 0.52 12.45 0.51
CA GLY A 143 0.52 11.51 -0.61
C GLY A 143 -0.81 11.38 -1.37
N LYS A 144 -1.91 11.95 -0.82
CA LYS A 144 -3.23 11.93 -1.46
C LYS A 144 -3.63 13.26 -2.08
N TRP A 145 -2.86 14.31 -1.89
CA TRP A 145 -3.19 15.64 -2.34
C TRP A 145 -3.43 15.69 -3.85
N LYS A 146 -4.47 16.40 -4.27
CA LYS A 146 -4.85 16.54 -5.67
C LYS A 146 -3.82 17.36 -6.47
N TYR A 147 -3.35 18.47 -5.88
CA TYR A 147 -2.33 19.36 -6.44
C TYR A 147 -1.16 19.47 -5.44
N PRO A 148 -0.32 18.41 -5.29
CA PRO A 148 0.64 18.36 -4.21
C PRO A 148 1.73 19.42 -4.31
N GLN A 149 2.31 19.64 -5.50
CA GLN A 149 3.40 20.59 -5.67
C GLN A 149 2.92 22.03 -5.51
N GLU A 150 1.82 22.39 -6.19
CA GLU A 150 1.24 23.74 -6.16
C GLU A 150 0.80 24.10 -4.73
N THR A 151 0.14 23.19 -4.03
CA THR A 151 -0.28 23.41 -2.64
C THR A 151 0.92 23.57 -1.71
N TRP A 152 1.95 22.74 -1.92
CA TRP A 152 3.19 22.83 -1.13
C TRP A 152 3.89 24.16 -1.35
N ASP A 153 4.05 24.61 -2.58
CA ASP A 153 4.72 25.86 -2.91
C ASP A 153 3.99 27.06 -2.30
N MET A 154 2.65 27.11 -2.42
CA MET A 154 1.86 28.17 -1.79
C MET A 154 1.96 28.16 -0.26
N LEU A 155 2.00 26.97 0.35
CA LEU A 155 2.23 26.82 1.79
C LEU A 155 3.61 27.36 2.19
N GLN A 156 4.67 27.03 1.42
CA GLN A 156 6.02 27.52 1.71
C GLN A 156 6.12 29.06 1.66
N PHE A 157 5.44 29.71 0.71
CA PHE A 157 5.35 31.19 0.67
C PHE A 157 4.60 31.77 1.86
N GLY A 158 3.59 31.06 2.39
CA GLY A 158 2.84 31.45 3.57
C GLY A 158 3.59 31.20 4.90
N LEU A 159 4.49 30.23 4.96
CA LEU A 159 5.20 29.79 6.17
C LEU A 159 6.43 30.68 6.42
N ARG A 160 6.19 31.91 6.91
CA ARG A 160 7.20 32.98 7.01
C ARG A 160 7.10 33.83 8.29
N LEU A 161 6.27 33.44 9.25
CA LEU A 161 6.19 34.16 10.54
C LEU A 161 7.10 33.52 11.58
N GLY A 162 7.61 34.36 12.50
CA GLY A 162 8.52 33.96 13.56
C GLY A 162 9.96 33.72 13.09
N GLU A 163 10.82 33.35 14.05
CA GLU A 163 12.25 33.14 13.78
C GLU A 163 12.53 31.77 13.11
N ALA A 164 11.75 30.74 13.42
CA ALA A 164 11.94 29.37 12.95
C ALA A 164 10.59 28.73 12.54
N PRO A 165 10.05 29.07 11.36
CA PRO A 165 8.84 28.44 10.86
C PRO A 165 9.06 26.94 10.67
N ARG A 166 8.14 26.11 11.19
CA ARG A 166 8.24 24.65 11.16
C ARG A 166 6.97 24.02 10.63
N GLN A 167 7.10 22.85 10.03
CA GLN A 167 5.98 22.11 9.52
C GLN A 167 6.07 20.62 9.81
N LEU A 168 4.90 20.03 10.06
CA LEU A 168 4.71 18.60 10.15
C LEU A 168 4.03 18.12 8.88
N VAL A 169 4.53 17.05 8.30
CA VAL A 169 3.91 16.31 7.21
C VAL A 169 3.57 14.92 7.70
N THR A 170 2.32 14.53 7.60
CA THR A 170 1.86 13.17 7.88
C THR A 170 1.40 12.53 6.57
N THR A 171 1.84 11.30 6.29
CA THR A 171 1.43 10.60 5.07
C THR A 171 1.59 9.10 5.16
N THR A 172 0.69 8.37 4.51
CA THR A 172 0.97 7.02 4.04
C THR A 172 1.87 7.15 2.82
N PRO A 173 2.95 6.37 2.69
CA PRO A 173 3.93 6.57 1.63
C PRO A 173 3.32 6.29 0.25
N ARG A 174 3.43 7.27 -0.64
CA ARG A 174 3.16 7.14 -2.08
C ARG A 174 4.34 7.74 -2.83
N PRO A 175 4.81 7.13 -3.92
CA PRO A 175 6.03 7.54 -4.62
C PRO A 175 5.82 8.79 -5.49
N ILE A 176 5.22 9.84 -4.94
CA ILE A 176 5.05 11.11 -5.64
C ILE A 176 6.35 11.94 -5.59
N PRO A 177 6.64 12.75 -6.62
CA PRO A 177 7.87 13.55 -6.71
C PRO A 177 8.12 14.42 -5.48
N LEU A 178 7.08 15.09 -4.96
CA LEU A 178 7.19 15.93 -3.78
C LEU A 178 7.64 15.15 -2.54
N LEU A 179 7.09 13.95 -2.30
CA LEU A 179 7.49 13.14 -1.14
C LEU A 179 8.95 12.69 -1.24
N LYS A 180 9.41 12.35 -2.46
CA LYS A 180 10.82 12.00 -2.71
C LYS A 180 11.74 13.19 -2.46
N ALA A 181 11.36 14.38 -2.91
CA ALA A 181 12.11 15.61 -2.65
C ALA A 181 12.22 15.91 -1.15
N LEU A 182 11.12 15.76 -0.39
CA LEU A 182 11.11 15.96 1.05
C LEU A 182 11.96 14.94 1.81
N LEU A 183 12.04 13.71 1.31
CA LEU A 183 12.93 12.67 1.87
C LEU A 183 14.40 12.97 1.64
N ALA A 184 14.75 13.62 0.54
CA ALA A 184 16.10 14.00 0.19
C ALA A 184 16.54 15.34 0.83
N ASP A 185 15.61 16.13 1.36
CA ASP A 185 15.89 17.44 1.95
C ASP A 185 16.62 17.29 3.30
N PRO A 186 17.84 17.83 3.47
CA PRO A 186 18.60 17.74 4.71
C PRO A 186 17.95 18.45 5.90
N SER A 187 17.06 19.42 5.67
CA SER A 187 16.28 20.09 6.71
C SER A 187 15.06 19.26 7.19
N SER A 188 14.79 18.15 6.53
CA SER A 188 13.73 17.20 6.91
C SER A 188 14.25 16.22 7.96
N ARG A 189 13.38 15.93 8.95
CA ARG A 189 13.57 14.84 9.91
C ARG A 189 12.48 13.80 9.69
N VAL A 190 12.89 12.61 9.26
CA VAL A 190 11.97 11.53 8.87
C VAL A 190 11.78 10.56 10.03
N ALA A 191 10.54 10.31 10.38
CA ALA A 191 10.16 9.27 11.32
C ALA A 191 9.25 8.24 10.63
N LYS A 192 9.66 6.97 10.67
CA LYS A 192 8.91 5.85 10.09
C LYS A 192 8.05 5.20 11.15
N MET A 193 6.78 4.96 10.83
CA MET A 193 5.76 4.49 11.76
C MET A 193 4.97 3.32 11.17
N PRO A 194 5.48 2.08 11.22
CA PRO A 194 4.68 0.92 10.82
C PRO A 194 3.46 0.76 11.73
N THR A 195 2.36 0.22 11.20
CA THR A 195 1.10 -0.02 11.94
C THR A 195 1.32 -0.82 13.23
N ALA A 196 2.23 -1.78 13.21
CA ALA A 196 2.58 -2.61 14.35
C ALA A 196 3.05 -1.82 15.58
N MET A 197 3.68 -0.65 15.36
CA MET A 197 4.12 0.24 16.46
C MET A 197 2.97 0.76 17.31
N ASN A 198 1.76 0.83 16.75
CA ASN A 198 0.55 1.28 17.42
C ASN A 198 -0.42 0.12 17.74
N ALA A 199 0.03 -1.11 17.70
CA ALA A 199 -0.81 -2.31 17.86
C ALA A 199 -1.67 -2.29 19.13
N GLN A 200 -1.15 -1.78 20.23
CA GLN A 200 -1.86 -1.66 21.50
C GLN A 200 -3.14 -0.78 21.45
N ASN A 201 -3.23 0.10 20.45
CA ASN A 201 -4.37 1.01 20.25
C ASN A 201 -5.28 0.55 19.10
N LEU A 202 -5.02 -0.62 18.50
CA LEU A 202 -5.77 -1.19 17.38
C LEU A 202 -6.45 -2.49 17.81
N SER A 203 -7.58 -2.81 17.19
CA SER A 203 -8.22 -4.08 17.51
C SER A 203 -7.39 -5.27 17.01
N PRO A 204 -7.24 -6.35 17.81
CA PRO A 204 -6.52 -7.55 17.37
C PRO A 204 -7.10 -8.17 16.09
N GLY A 205 -8.42 -8.13 15.93
CA GLY A 205 -9.10 -8.59 14.73
C GLY A 205 -8.73 -7.82 13.46
N PHE A 206 -8.53 -6.49 13.56
CA PHE A 206 -8.04 -5.67 12.46
C PHE A 206 -6.63 -6.07 12.07
N LEU A 207 -5.71 -6.18 13.04
CA LEU A 207 -4.32 -6.54 12.76
C LEU A 207 -4.21 -7.92 12.10
N LYS A 208 -4.97 -8.90 12.61
CA LYS A 208 -5.02 -10.24 12.03
C LYS A 208 -5.56 -10.21 10.60
N ALA A 209 -6.71 -9.58 10.36
CA ALA A 209 -7.30 -9.48 9.03
C ALA A 209 -6.39 -8.79 8.02
N MET A 210 -5.65 -7.74 8.43
CA MET A 210 -4.68 -7.05 7.57
C MET A 210 -3.48 -7.93 7.27
N HIS A 211 -2.98 -8.66 8.28
CA HIS A 211 -1.87 -9.59 8.09
C HIS A 211 -2.25 -10.75 7.16
N ASP A 212 -3.40 -11.39 7.41
CA ASP A 212 -3.88 -12.54 6.63
C ASP A 212 -4.12 -12.15 5.16
N ARG A 213 -4.63 -10.92 4.91
CA ARG A 213 -4.97 -10.47 3.56
C ARG A 213 -3.80 -9.86 2.79
N TYR A 214 -2.95 -9.11 3.45
CA TYR A 214 -1.92 -8.28 2.80
C TYR A 214 -0.49 -8.63 3.24
N GLY A 215 -0.31 -9.60 4.14
CA GLY A 215 1.01 -10.04 4.58
C GLY A 215 1.88 -10.48 3.41
N GLY A 216 3.10 -9.97 3.34
CA GLY A 216 4.06 -10.27 2.27
C GLY A 216 3.79 -9.60 0.92
N THR A 217 2.67 -8.87 0.75
CA THR A 217 2.39 -8.11 -0.48
C THR A 217 3.05 -6.74 -0.47
N ARG A 218 3.27 -6.15 -1.65
CA ARG A 218 3.74 -4.77 -1.80
C ARG A 218 2.77 -3.78 -1.15
N LEU A 219 1.46 -3.97 -1.36
CA LEU A 219 0.42 -3.15 -0.74
C LEU A 219 0.49 -3.23 0.80
N GLY A 220 0.70 -4.43 1.35
CA GLY A 220 0.89 -4.60 2.80
C GLY A 220 2.13 -3.87 3.32
N ARG A 221 3.26 -3.95 2.62
CA ARG A 221 4.46 -3.20 2.99
C ARG A 221 4.23 -1.68 2.97
N GLN A 222 3.53 -1.17 1.96
CA GLN A 222 3.19 0.25 1.85
C GLN A 222 2.16 0.68 2.90
N GLU A 223 0.98 0.03 2.95
CA GLU A 223 -0.17 0.48 3.74
C GLU A 223 -0.07 0.09 5.23
N ILE A 224 0.69 -0.98 5.57
CA ILE A 224 0.87 -1.47 6.94
C ILE A 224 2.30 -1.20 7.41
N GLY A 225 3.30 -1.54 6.60
CA GLY A 225 4.71 -1.31 6.91
C GLY A 225 5.12 0.15 6.86
N GLY A 226 4.43 0.98 6.11
CA GLY A 226 4.79 2.38 5.91
C GLY A 226 6.05 2.54 5.05
N GLU A 227 6.31 1.59 4.15
CA GLU A 227 7.44 1.61 3.24
C GLU A 227 7.11 2.41 1.98
N LEU A 228 8.00 3.32 1.59
CA LEU A 228 7.91 3.95 0.28
C LEU A 228 8.45 2.96 -0.76
N ILE A 229 7.57 2.49 -1.62
CA ILE A 229 7.92 1.53 -2.66
C ILE A 229 7.76 2.21 -4.01
N ASP A 230 8.88 2.45 -4.67
CA ASP A 230 8.88 3.03 -6.00
C ASP A 230 8.39 2.03 -7.05
N GLU A 231 7.80 2.53 -8.14
CA GLU A 231 7.67 1.76 -9.36
C GLU A 231 9.07 1.50 -9.90
N ARG A 232 9.31 0.26 -10.32
CA ARG A 232 10.60 -0.12 -10.86
C ARG A 232 10.77 0.49 -12.25
N GLU A 233 11.79 1.28 -12.44
CA GLU A 233 12.17 1.80 -13.74
C GLU A 233 12.53 0.62 -14.69
N GLY A 234 11.95 0.61 -15.88
CA GLY A 234 12.15 -0.49 -16.85
C GLY A 234 11.32 -1.76 -16.58
N ALA A 235 10.37 -1.76 -15.62
CA ALA A 235 9.41 -2.84 -15.48
C ALA A 235 8.50 -2.93 -16.72
N LEU A 236 8.14 -4.15 -17.13
CA LEU A 236 7.28 -4.39 -18.29
C LEU A 236 5.82 -3.93 -18.07
N TRP A 237 5.37 -3.89 -16.84
CA TRP A 237 3.99 -3.48 -16.49
C TRP A 237 4.01 -2.40 -15.44
N LYS A 238 3.11 -1.44 -15.57
CA LYS A 238 2.82 -0.45 -14.53
C LYS A 238 1.67 -0.94 -13.65
N ARG A 239 1.79 -0.77 -12.35
CA ARG A 239 0.75 -1.19 -11.40
C ARG A 239 -0.60 -0.56 -11.69
N ALA A 240 -0.62 0.74 -11.99
CA ALA A 240 -1.86 1.45 -12.27
C ALA A 240 -2.63 0.84 -13.46
N ASP A 241 -1.91 0.43 -14.51
CA ASP A 241 -2.51 -0.20 -15.70
C ASP A 241 -3.07 -1.59 -15.34
N LEU A 242 -2.36 -2.37 -14.51
CA LEU A 242 -2.83 -3.68 -14.03
C LEU A 242 -4.07 -3.58 -13.13
N GLU A 243 -4.19 -2.53 -12.32
CA GLU A 243 -5.36 -2.29 -11.49
C GLU A 243 -6.57 -1.82 -12.30
N ALA A 244 -6.35 -1.11 -13.39
CA ALA A 244 -7.40 -0.61 -14.28
C ALA A 244 -8.06 -1.69 -15.15
N ILE A 245 -7.40 -2.83 -15.38
CA ILE A 245 -7.92 -3.92 -16.24
C ILE A 245 -8.70 -5.00 -15.46
N VAL A 246 -8.97 -4.80 -14.17
CA VAL A 246 -9.77 -5.74 -13.37
C VAL A 246 -11.25 -5.61 -13.77
N GLU A 247 -11.78 -6.68 -14.31
CA GLU A 247 -13.17 -6.79 -14.80
C GLU A 247 -13.76 -8.13 -14.30
N THR A 248 -14.73 -8.06 -13.41
CA THR A 248 -15.31 -9.27 -12.77
C THR A 248 -16.21 -10.07 -13.71
N ASP A 249 -16.83 -9.39 -14.67
CA ASP A 249 -17.67 -10.04 -15.68
C ASP A 249 -16.85 -10.26 -16.95
N HIS A 250 -16.86 -11.49 -17.45
CA HIS A 250 -16.22 -11.83 -18.71
C HIS A 250 -17.15 -12.63 -19.61
N GLU A 251 -16.93 -12.55 -20.90
CA GLU A 251 -17.67 -13.35 -21.89
C GLU A 251 -17.43 -14.86 -21.68
N PRO A 252 -18.28 -15.72 -22.30
CA PRO A 252 -18.03 -17.17 -22.32
C PRO A 252 -16.66 -17.50 -22.89
N LEU A 253 -15.98 -18.46 -22.27
CA LEU A 253 -14.63 -18.85 -22.60
C LEU A 253 -14.63 -20.04 -23.56
N ALA A 254 -13.93 -19.91 -24.67
CA ALA A 254 -13.74 -20.97 -25.67
C ALA A 254 -12.69 -22.00 -25.24
N ARG A 255 -11.72 -21.56 -24.42
CA ARG A 255 -10.62 -22.40 -23.92
C ARG A 255 -10.07 -21.87 -22.61
N ILE A 256 -9.71 -22.80 -21.69
CA ILE A 256 -9.10 -22.49 -20.41
C ILE A 256 -7.79 -23.29 -20.28
N VAL A 257 -6.72 -22.62 -19.89
CA VAL A 257 -5.41 -23.22 -19.63
C VAL A 257 -5.01 -22.95 -18.18
N VAL A 258 -4.50 -23.96 -17.52
CA VAL A 258 -3.81 -23.83 -16.21
C VAL A 258 -2.33 -24.01 -16.48
N ALA A 259 -1.55 -22.95 -16.30
CA ALA A 259 -0.10 -23.02 -16.46
C ALA A 259 0.60 -23.14 -15.09
N VAL A 260 1.72 -23.83 -15.10
CA VAL A 260 2.47 -24.19 -13.89
C VAL A 260 3.96 -23.92 -14.11
N ASP A 261 4.56 -23.18 -13.20
CA ASP A 261 6.00 -23.04 -13.06
C ASP A 261 6.41 -23.72 -11.72
N PRO A 262 6.86 -24.98 -11.76
CA PRO A 262 7.22 -25.73 -10.56
C PRO A 262 8.50 -25.18 -9.93
N PRO A 263 8.63 -25.19 -8.59
CA PRO A 263 9.84 -24.72 -7.93
C PRO A 263 11.03 -25.65 -8.20
N ALA A 264 12.22 -25.06 -8.35
CA ALA A 264 13.46 -25.82 -8.54
C ALA A 264 13.94 -26.59 -7.30
N GLY A 265 13.37 -26.31 -6.12
CA GLY A 265 13.77 -26.91 -4.84
C GLY A 265 12.64 -26.92 -3.81
N ILE A 266 12.89 -27.60 -2.69
CA ILE A 266 11.96 -27.67 -1.54
C ILE A 266 12.46 -26.70 -0.47
N GLY A 267 11.59 -25.80 0.02
CA GLY A 267 11.91 -24.87 1.11
C GLY A 267 10.73 -23.98 1.44
N GLU A 268 10.72 -23.41 2.65
CA GLU A 268 9.64 -22.53 3.12
C GLU A 268 9.40 -21.30 2.19
N ASN A 269 10.42 -20.89 1.46
CA ASN A 269 10.36 -19.76 0.53
C ASN A 269 10.18 -20.19 -0.95
N SER A 270 10.01 -21.50 -1.24
CA SER A 270 9.76 -21.97 -2.59
C SER A 270 8.32 -21.64 -3.01
N CYS A 271 8.13 -21.18 -4.23
CA CYS A 271 6.80 -20.91 -4.78
C CYS A 271 6.60 -21.79 -6.02
N CYS A 272 5.44 -22.44 -6.11
CA CYS A 272 4.95 -23.00 -7.36
C CYS A 272 3.98 -22.01 -7.98
N GLY A 273 4.36 -21.43 -9.11
CA GLY A 273 3.47 -20.58 -9.89
C GLY A 273 2.38 -21.40 -10.55
N ILE A 274 1.11 -21.05 -10.29
CA ILE A 274 -0.06 -21.72 -10.88
C ILE A 274 -1.07 -20.64 -11.28
N VAL A 275 -1.28 -20.45 -12.58
CA VAL A 275 -2.20 -19.43 -13.09
C VAL A 275 -3.21 -20.08 -14.05
N ALA A 276 -4.50 -19.81 -13.79
CA ALA A 276 -5.59 -20.16 -14.71
C ALA A 276 -5.93 -18.95 -15.59
N ALA A 277 -5.97 -19.15 -16.90
CA ALA A 277 -6.36 -18.13 -17.86
C ALA A 277 -7.28 -18.72 -18.95
N GLY A 278 -8.15 -17.88 -19.51
CA GLY A 278 -9.10 -18.26 -20.55
C GLY A 278 -8.99 -17.40 -21.79
N LEU A 279 -9.37 -17.97 -22.91
CA LEU A 279 -9.59 -17.29 -24.19
C LEU A 279 -11.08 -17.15 -24.42
N GLY A 280 -11.57 -15.92 -24.48
CA GLY A 280 -12.97 -15.61 -24.79
C GLY A 280 -13.31 -15.88 -26.27
N ILE A 281 -14.58 -16.00 -26.57
CA ILE A 281 -15.08 -16.22 -27.94
C ILE A 281 -14.76 -15.06 -28.88
N SER A 282 -14.58 -13.85 -28.37
CA SER A 282 -14.13 -12.66 -29.12
C SER A 282 -12.61 -12.59 -29.34
N GLY A 283 -11.84 -13.52 -28.76
CA GLY A 283 -10.39 -13.51 -28.79
C GLY A 283 -9.73 -12.68 -27.68
N LYS A 284 -10.49 -12.16 -26.73
CA LYS A 284 -9.95 -11.54 -25.52
C LYS A 284 -9.43 -12.59 -24.54
N LEU A 285 -8.39 -12.25 -23.81
CA LEU A 285 -7.75 -13.10 -22.81
C LEU A 285 -8.17 -12.66 -21.40
N VAL A 286 -8.47 -13.61 -20.55
CA VAL A 286 -8.86 -13.34 -19.15
C VAL A 286 -8.01 -14.17 -18.21
N VAL A 287 -7.32 -13.54 -17.28
CA VAL A 287 -6.68 -14.20 -16.14
C VAL A 287 -7.76 -14.48 -15.09
N LEU A 288 -8.05 -15.77 -14.89
CA LEU A 288 -9.14 -16.21 -14.03
C LEU A 288 -8.76 -16.32 -12.56
N ALA A 289 -7.55 -16.83 -12.29
CA ALA A 289 -7.06 -17.00 -10.93
C ALA A 289 -5.53 -17.11 -10.85
N ASP A 290 -4.97 -16.60 -9.76
CA ASP A 290 -3.67 -16.94 -9.22
C ASP A 290 -3.86 -18.02 -8.14
N CYS A 291 -3.58 -19.27 -8.51
CA CYS A 291 -3.69 -20.46 -7.65
C CYS A 291 -2.34 -20.90 -7.07
N SER A 292 -1.31 -20.06 -7.18
CA SER A 292 0.06 -20.36 -6.76
C SER A 292 0.15 -20.66 -5.27
N VAL A 293 1.01 -21.60 -4.91
CA VAL A 293 1.25 -22.05 -3.52
C VAL A 293 2.71 -21.86 -3.11
N GLU A 294 2.91 -21.60 -1.84
CA GLU A 294 4.24 -21.34 -1.26
C GLU A 294 4.55 -22.36 -0.15
N GLY A 295 5.82 -22.77 -0.03
CA GLY A 295 6.27 -23.71 1.02
C GLY A 295 5.73 -25.14 0.89
N GLU A 296 5.14 -25.49 -0.24
CA GLU A 296 4.50 -26.79 -0.43
C GLU A 296 5.47 -27.91 -0.83
N THR A 297 5.12 -29.10 -0.42
CA THR A 297 5.79 -30.32 -0.89
C THR A 297 5.45 -30.59 -2.37
N PRO A 298 6.25 -31.43 -3.08
CA PRO A 298 5.94 -31.81 -4.46
C PRO A 298 4.51 -32.38 -4.64
N GLY A 299 4.03 -33.22 -3.75
CA GLY A 299 2.65 -33.68 -3.76
C GLY A 299 1.63 -32.57 -3.43
N GLY A 300 2.02 -31.57 -2.62
CA GLY A 300 1.19 -30.43 -2.23
C GLY A 300 0.87 -29.54 -3.44
N TRP A 301 1.89 -29.04 -4.14
CA TRP A 301 1.67 -28.20 -5.32
C TRP A 301 1.00 -28.98 -6.47
N ALA A 302 1.29 -30.30 -6.63
CA ALA A 302 0.63 -31.11 -7.64
C ALA A 302 -0.88 -31.22 -7.39
N ARG A 303 -1.30 -31.39 -6.13
CA ARG A 303 -2.73 -31.35 -5.74
C ARG A 303 -3.34 -29.98 -6.02
N ALA A 304 -2.62 -28.88 -5.77
CA ALA A 304 -3.09 -27.53 -6.05
C ALA A 304 -3.33 -27.32 -7.57
N VAL A 305 -2.45 -27.83 -8.42
CA VAL A 305 -2.64 -27.81 -9.89
C VAL A 305 -3.92 -28.54 -10.29
N VAL A 306 -4.09 -29.79 -9.83
CA VAL A 306 -5.29 -30.58 -10.17
C VAL A 306 -6.56 -29.92 -9.63
N ALA A 307 -6.51 -29.33 -8.44
CA ALA A 307 -7.61 -28.56 -7.88
C ALA A 307 -7.95 -27.32 -8.73
N ALA A 308 -6.95 -26.60 -9.22
CA ALA A 308 -7.14 -25.46 -10.11
C ALA A 308 -7.78 -25.89 -11.45
N VAL A 309 -7.33 -26.98 -12.05
CA VAL A 309 -7.92 -27.53 -13.28
C VAL A 309 -9.41 -27.87 -13.08
N ARG A 310 -9.73 -28.57 -11.99
CA ARG A 310 -11.12 -28.95 -11.68
C ARG A 310 -11.99 -27.73 -11.39
N ARG A 311 -11.47 -26.78 -10.63
CA ARG A 311 -12.20 -25.56 -10.23
C ARG A 311 -12.56 -24.67 -11.41
N HIS A 312 -11.64 -24.53 -12.36
CA HIS A 312 -11.78 -23.64 -13.51
C HIS A 312 -12.13 -24.39 -14.80
N GLU A 313 -12.42 -25.69 -14.70
CA GLU A 313 -12.73 -26.54 -15.87
C GLU A 313 -11.65 -26.44 -16.96
N GLY A 314 -10.38 -26.49 -16.56
CA GLY A 314 -9.25 -26.31 -17.44
C GLY A 314 -9.15 -27.37 -18.54
N ASP A 315 -9.08 -26.96 -19.80
CA ASP A 315 -8.95 -27.87 -20.95
C ASP A 315 -7.53 -28.42 -21.08
N ARG A 316 -6.54 -27.75 -20.50
CA ARG A 316 -5.12 -28.13 -20.61
C ARG A 316 -4.30 -27.61 -19.44
N VAL A 317 -3.34 -28.43 -19.03
CA VAL A 317 -2.24 -27.99 -18.15
C VAL A 317 -1.00 -27.77 -18.98
N VAL A 318 -0.33 -26.63 -18.80
CA VAL A 318 0.96 -26.30 -19.40
C VAL A 318 1.98 -26.18 -18.29
N ALA A 319 2.95 -27.09 -18.21
CA ALA A 319 3.97 -27.09 -17.16
C ALA A 319 5.35 -26.81 -17.74
N GLU A 320 6.05 -25.80 -17.17
CA GLU A 320 7.45 -25.52 -17.50
C GLU A 320 8.35 -26.64 -16.93
N VAL A 321 9.29 -27.12 -17.75
CA VAL A 321 10.23 -28.18 -17.39
C VAL A 321 11.63 -27.83 -17.89
N ASN A 322 12.35 -27.05 -17.12
CA ASN A 322 13.74 -26.72 -17.44
C ASN A 322 14.72 -27.80 -16.96
N GLN A 323 14.45 -28.38 -15.78
CA GLN A 323 15.18 -29.51 -15.21
C GLN A 323 14.18 -30.49 -14.61
N GLY A 324 14.35 -31.79 -14.86
CA GLY A 324 13.53 -32.83 -14.24
C GLY A 324 12.12 -33.00 -14.82
N GLY A 325 11.91 -32.78 -16.14
CA GLY A 325 10.60 -32.82 -16.79
C GLY A 325 9.80 -34.12 -16.59
N GLU A 326 10.46 -35.27 -16.56
CA GLU A 326 9.84 -36.56 -16.25
C GLU A 326 9.29 -36.60 -14.82
N MET A 327 9.96 -35.96 -13.86
CA MET A 327 9.52 -35.90 -12.46
C MET A 327 8.25 -35.04 -12.33
N VAL A 328 8.18 -33.88 -13.01
CA VAL A 328 6.98 -33.02 -13.02
C VAL A 328 5.78 -33.77 -13.60
N ARG A 329 5.99 -34.45 -14.75
CA ARG A 329 4.98 -35.31 -15.35
C ARG A 329 4.49 -36.40 -14.40
N ALA A 330 5.43 -37.18 -13.87
CA ALA A 330 5.12 -38.30 -12.97
C ALA A 330 4.36 -37.82 -11.72
N MET A 331 4.76 -36.67 -11.17
CA MET A 331 4.10 -36.08 -10.00
C MET A 331 2.66 -35.68 -10.29
N LEU A 332 2.41 -34.96 -11.37
CA LEU A 332 1.05 -34.54 -11.74
C LEU A 332 0.16 -35.76 -12.08
N GLN A 333 0.70 -36.71 -12.85
CA GLN A 333 -0.03 -37.93 -13.23
C GLN A 333 -0.27 -38.89 -12.06
N SER A 334 0.54 -38.83 -11.00
CA SER A 334 0.28 -39.58 -9.76
C SER A 334 -0.99 -39.10 -9.02
N ILE A 335 -1.37 -37.84 -9.21
CA ILE A 335 -2.60 -37.26 -8.61
C ILE A 335 -3.79 -37.45 -9.56
N ASP A 336 -3.58 -37.27 -10.86
CA ASP A 336 -4.62 -37.46 -11.88
C ASP A 336 -3.97 -37.99 -13.19
N ALA A 337 -4.14 -39.28 -13.43
CA ALA A 337 -3.54 -39.97 -14.59
C ALA A 337 -4.09 -39.45 -15.94
N ASN A 338 -5.27 -38.87 -15.97
CA ASN A 338 -5.94 -38.36 -17.17
C ASN A 338 -5.74 -36.86 -17.38
N LEU A 339 -4.86 -36.23 -16.59
CA LEU A 339 -4.63 -34.78 -16.70
C LEU A 339 -4.13 -34.41 -18.11
N PRO A 340 -4.78 -33.48 -18.82
CA PRO A 340 -4.39 -33.08 -20.17
C PRO A 340 -3.13 -32.19 -20.14
N LEU A 341 -1.96 -32.83 -19.95
CA LEU A 341 -0.68 -32.19 -19.67
C LEU A 341 0.16 -31.96 -20.92
N THR A 342 0.62 -30.74 -21.11
CA THR A 342 1.64 -30.34 -22.10
C THR A 342 2.86 -29.83 -21.36
N LEU A 343 4.02 -30.43 -21.60
CA LEU A 343 5.30 -29.96 -21.09
C LEU A 343 5.92 -28.95 -22.02
N VAL A 344 6.43 -27.85 -21.49
CA VAL A 344 7.09 -26.78 -22.26
C VAL A 344 8.48 -26.53 -21.68
N ARG A 345 9.42 -26.16 -22.57
CA ARG A 345 10.79 -25.80 -22.17
C ARG A 345 11.07 -24.36 -22.57
N ALA A 346 11.66 -23.61 -21.66
CA ALA A 346 12.12 -22.26 -21.95
C ALA A 346 13.34 -22.32 -22.89
N SER A 347 13.21 -21.72 -24.05
CA SER A 347 14.31 -21.53 -25.02
C SER A 347 14.90 -20.13 -25.03
N ARG A 348 14.23 -19.18 -24.30
CA ARG A 348 14.61 -17.77 -24.17
C ARG A 348 14.56 -17.34 -22.73
N GLY A 349 15.26 -16.25 -22.38
CA GLY A 349 15.21 -15.64 -21.06
C GLY A 349 13.79 -15.23 -20.65
N LYS A 350 13.53 -15.18 -19.34
CA LYS A 350 12.21 -14.85 -18.76
C LYS A 350 11.68 -13.50 -19.26
N PHE A 351 12.54 -12.48 -19.32
CA PHE A 351 12.16 -11.14 -19.79
C PHE A 351 11.70 -11.17 -21.26
N THR A 352 12.48 -11.78 -22.14
CA THR A 352 12.16 -11.88 -23.58
C THR A 352 10.88 -12.69 -23.86
N ARG A 353 10.54 -13.65 -22.98
CA ARG A 353 9.26 -14.40 -23.07
C ARG A 353 8.08 -13.55 -22.59
N ALA A 354 8.31 -12.67 -21.66
CA ALA A 354 7.29 -11.81 -21.06
C ALA A 354 6.93 -10.60 -21.94
N GLU A 355 7.87 -10.07 -22.75
CA GLU A 355 7.64 -8.92 -23.64
C GLU A 355 6.42 -9.08 -24.58
N PRO A 356 6.22 -10.19 -25.30
CA PRO A 356 5.02 -10.36 -26.14
C PRO A 356 3.72 -10.36 -25.32
N VAL A 357 3.77 -10.88 -24.10
CA VAL A 357 2.60 -10.87 -23.21
C VAL A 357 2.32 -9.45 -22.71
N ALA A 358 3.35 -8.67 -22.35
CA ALA A 358 3.20 -7.27 -21.98
C ALA A 358 2.56 -6.45 -23.12
N ALA A 359 2.97 -6.69 -24.36
CA ALA A 359 2.35 -6.04 -25.52
C ALA A 359 0.85 -6.35 -25.66
N LEU A 360 0.38 -7.55 -25.29
CA LEU A 360 -1.05 -7.88 -25.27
C LEU A 360 -1.80 -7.09 -24.19
N TYR A 361 -1.18 -6.85 -23.04
CA TYR A 361 -1.74 -5.98 -22.01
C TYR A 361 -1.85 -4.54 -22.48
N GLU A 362 -0.81 -3.98 -23.09
CA GLU A 362 -0.83 -2.63 -23.68
C GLU A 362 -1.91 -2.46 -24.73
N GLN A 363 -2.17 -3.49 -25.54
CA GLN A 363 -3.25 -3.53 -26.53
C GLN A 363 -4.65 -3.66 -25.91
N GLY A 364 -4.77 -3.78 -24.60
CA GLY A 364 -6.03 -3.99 -23.92
C GLY A 364 -6.69 -5.33 -24.17
N ARG A 365 -5.92 -6.33 -24.64
CA ARG A 365 -6.40 -7.67 -24.99
C ARG A 365 -6.48 -8.62 -23.80
N VAL A 366 -5.89 -8.27 -22.67
CA VAL A 366 -5.89 -9.07 -21.44
C VAL A 366 -6.67 -8.36 -20.35
N ARG A 367 -7.50 -9.10 -19.63
CA ARG A 367 -8.25 -8.65 -18.44
C ARG A 367 -7.97 -9.59 -17.27
N HIS A 368 -8.18 -9.10 -16.05
CA HIS A 368 -8.12 -9.90 -14.83
C HIS A 368 -9.52 -10.02 -14.23
N ALA A 369 -10.00 -11.23 -13.97
CA ALA A 369 -11.31 -11.48 -13.37
C ALA A 369 -11.40 -11.01 -11.90
N ALA A 370 -10.26 -10.81 -11.25
CA ALA A 370 -10.15 -10.29 -9.89
C ALA A 370 -8.81 -9.58 -9.66
N ARG A 371 -8.64 -8.99 -8.49
CA ARG A 371 -7.34 -8.46 -8.07
C ARG A 371 -6.46 -9.61 -7.55
N PHE A 372 -5.31 -9.81 -8.17
CA PHE A 372 -4.32 -10.82 -7.81
C PHE A 372 -3.07 -10.13 -7.25
N GLU A 373 -3.11 -9.70 -6.00
CA GLU A 373 -2.09 -8.81 -5.40
C GLU A 373 -0.66 -9.33 -5.56
N LYS A 374 -0.40 -10.62 -5.23
CA LYS A 374 0.94 -11.21 -5.32
C LYS A 374 1.44 -11.34 -6.77
N LEU A 375 0.55 -11.66 -7.71
CA LEU A 375 0.87 -11.72 -9.14
C LEU A 375 1.13 -10.31 -9.67
N THR A 376 0.26 -9.34 -9.35
CA THR A 376 0.44 -7.93 -9.71
C THR A 376 1.74 -7.35 -9.16
N ASP A 377 2.14 -7.75 -7.92
CA ASP A 377 3.40 -7.35 -7.33
C ASP A 377 4.60 -7.85 -8.16
N GLN A 378 4.58 -9.11 -8.59
CA GLN A 378 5.65 -9.65 -9.45
C GLN A 378 5.67 -8.98 -10.82
N MET A 379 4.52 -8.78 -11.46
CA MET A 379 4.42 -8.10 -12.75
C MET A 379 4.98 -6.68 -12.71
N ALA A 380 4.57 -5.88 -11.72
CA ALA A 380 5.00 -4.49 -11.58
C ALA A 380 6.46 -4.33 -11.10
N ASP A 381 7.08 -5.40 -10.59
CA ASP A 381 8.48 -5.44 -10.16
C ASP A 381 9.40 -6.16 -11.17
N PHE A 382 8.87 -6.67 -12.28
CA PHE A 382 9.64 -7.45 -13.24
C PHE A 382 10.29 -6.58 -14.30
N GLY A 383 11.62 -6.48 -14.22
CA GLY A 383 12.47 -5.76 -15.17
C GLY A 383 13.46 -6.70 -15.92
N PRO A 384 14.38 -6.12 -16.74
CA PRO A 384 15.36 -6.88 -17.51
C PRO A 384 16.19 -7.86 -16.66
N ASP A 385 16.47 -7.50 -15.42
CA ASP A 385 17.28 -8.28 -14.46
C ASP A 385 16.44 -9.22 -13.57
N GLY A 386 15.14 -9.44 -13.89
CA GLY A 386 14.21 -10.22 -13.07
C GLY A 386 13.50 -9.38 -12.01
N LEU A 387 13.14 -9.94 -10.86
CA LEU A 387 12.57 -9.19 -9.73
C LEU A 387 13.65 -8.45 -8.92
N SER A 388 13.31 -7.28 -8.38
CA SER A 388 14.23 -6.49 -7.54
C SER A 388 14.74 -7.26 -6.31
N SER A 389 13.96 -8.21 -5.82
CA SER A 389 14.32 -9.10 -4.71
C SER A 389 15.33 -10.18 -5.06
N GLY A 390 15.66 -10.39 -6.35
CA GLY A 390 16.45 -11.50 -6.85
C GLY A 390 15.76 -12.86 -6.81
N ARG A 391 14.49 -12.92 -6.36
CA ARG A 391 13.69 -14.16 -6.36
C ARG A 391 13.18 -14.50 -7.76
N SER A 392 12.81 -15.76 -7.98
CA SER A 392 12.15 -16.17 -9.21
C SER A 392 10.73 -15.58 -9.30
N PRO A 393 10.30 -15.10 -10.47
CA PRO A 393 8.95 -14.58 -10.69
C PRO A 393 7.96 -15.71 -11.06
N ASP A 394 7.85 -16.74 -10.22
CA ASP A 394 7.16 -17.99 -10.54
C ASP A 394 5.68 -17.80 -10.94
N ARG A 395 4.97 -16.85 -10.28
CA ARG A 395 3.58 -16.49 -10.63
C ARG A 395 3.50 -15.85 -12.01
N LEU A 396 4.42 -14.94 -12.28
CA LEU A 396 4.52 -14.27 -13.58
C LEU A 396 4.92 -15.24 -14.67
N ASP A 397 5.87 -16.16 -14.44
CA ASP A 397 6.25 -17.17 -15.42
C ASP A 397 5.06 -18.10 -15.77
N ALA A 398 4.28 -18.52 -14.76
CA ALA A 398 3.06 -19.27 -15.00
C ALA A 398 2.04 -18.45 -15.82
N LEU A 399 1.84 -17.16 -15.51
CA LEU A 399 1.00 -16.27 -16.31
C LEU A 399 1.48 -16.19 -17.79
N VAL A 400 2.77 -15.98 -17.98
CA VAL A 400 3.36 -15.88 -19.33
C VAL A 400 3.13 -17.16 -20.14
N TRP A 401 3.28 -18.33 -19.51
CA TRP A 401 2.99 -19.62 -20.16
C TRP A 401 1.49 -19.79 -20.46
N ALA A 402 0.59 -19.40 -19.56
CA ALA A 402 -0.85 -19.50 -19.76
C ALA A 402 -1.29 -18.66 -20.98
N ILE A 403 -0.90 -17.40 -21.02
CA ILE A 403 -1.24 -16.47 -22.12
C ILE A 403 -0.59 -16.91 -23.43
N THR A 404 0.67 -17.34 -23.42
CA THR A 404 1.38 -17.85 -24.61
C THR A 404 0.67 -19.08 -25.17
N ALA A 405 0.26 -20.04 -24.34
CA ALA A 405 -0.43 -21.23 -24.77
C ALA A 405 -1.81 -20.94 -25.41
N LEU A 406 -2.52 -19.92 -24.90
CA LEU A 406 -3.80 -19.50 -25.46
C LEU A 406 -3.64 -18.77 -26.80
N THR A 407 -2.55 -18.03 -27.01
CA THR A 407 -2.30 -17.25 -28.23
C THR A 407 -1.68 -18.06 -29.36
N THR A 408 -0.85 -19.06 -29.04
CA THR A 408 -0.16 -19.89 -30.08
C THR A 408 -1.05 -20.99 -30.66
N THR A 409 -2.18 -21.34 -30.03
CA THR A 409 -3.06 -22.44 -30.43
C THR A 409 -4.21 -22.03 -31.36
N VAL A 410 -4.14 -20.89 -32.02
CA VAL A 410 -5.19 -20.40 -32.96
C VAL A 410 -5.34 -21.30 -34.20
N ALA A 411 -4.57 -22.38 -34.33
CA ALA A 411 -4.55 -23.26 -35.49
C ALA A 411 -5.31 -24.61 -35.36
N SER A 412 -6.15 -24.82 -34.30
CA SER A 412 -6.98 -26.03 -34.19
C SER A 412 -8.41 -25.69 -33.83
N GLU A 413 -9.38 -26.28 -34.55
CA GLU A 413 -10.80 -26.00 -34.55
C GLU A 413 -11.47 -25.84 -33.15
N PRO A 414 -12.42 -24.88 -33.00
CA PRO A 414 -13.13 -24.67 -31.75
C PRO A 414 -14.08 -25.83 -31.45
N ARG A 415 -13.98 -26.41 -30.28
CA ARG A 415 -15.02 -27.30 -29.73
C ARG A 415 -16.12 -26.43 -29.09
N VAL A 416 -17.34 -26.53 -29.64
CA VAL A 416 -18.53 -25.90 -29.03
C VAL A 416 -18.87 -26.68 -27.77
N ARG A 417 -18.82 -26.04 -26.59
CA ARG A 417 -19.40 -26.58 -25.35
C ARG A 417 -20.93 -26.50 -25.48
N GLY A 418 -21.61 -27.63 -25.45
CA GLY A 418 -23.06 -27.67 -25.39
C GLY A 418 -23.57 -27.08 -24.07
N MET A 419 -24.69 -26.33 -24.14
CA MET A 419 -25.42 -25.80 -23.01
C MET A 419 -25.91 -26.90 -22.06
#